data_c4f6657954de53c2702f0940aa205585
#
_entry.id   c4f6657954de53c2702f0940aa205585
#
_cell.length_a   1.000
_cell.length_b   1.000
_cell.length_c   1.000
_cell.angle_alpha   90.00
_cell.angle_beta   90.00
_cell.angle_gamma   90.00
#
_symmetry.space_group_name_H-M   'P 1'
#
loop_
_entity.id
_entity.type
_entity.pdbx_description
1 polymer ?
#
loop_
_entity_poly.entity_id
_entity_poly.type
_entity_poly.pdbx_seq_one_letter_code
_entity_poly.pdbx_strand_id
1 'polypeptide(L)'
;MKRSITVIINPIAGVRPKDVIPGIVREVLPSDQFDVKICYTEYAGHASEIAKDAVRNNIDSVVAIGGDGTINETAKSLIGSDTALGIVPMGSGNGLARHIQIPLEMSRALQVVRDGHREKIDYGDVNGHIFFCTAGIGFDAVVSHEFALKKGRGPINYAKSAIEVFADYNPMTYAIYTDDGKVSEKAFLIAIGNAAQWGNNAFITPRASMTDGLLDITLVKPFPIVFAPQMAMQLFAGTLDENPNVETFRSENIRIVLPQSRSIVHVDGEPFEMEGVLVIKSHPAGLNVLTPSAPMSNLLEPIQFAIEDVHYSIQNNLRNSVRQIELATANTIEEIEKVVEPIEKSIDEAITKAVIEPWNKAVVEPIEQLKKRVIESKKGKKK
;
A
#
# COMPACT_ATOMS: atom_id res chain seq x y z
N MET A 1 5.24 -6.64 33.18
CA MET A 1 4.32 -7.59 32.55
C MET A 1 4.80 -7.81 31.12
N LYS A 2 4.78 -9.03 30.58
CA LYS A 2 5.12 -9.24 29.16
C LYS A 2 4.00 -8.70 28.27
N ARG A 3 4.36 -8.14 27.13
CA ARG A 3 3.36 -7.76 26.13
C ARG A 3 2.85 -9.02 25.42
N SER A 4 1.53 -9.17 25.32
CA SER A 4 0.90 -10.30 24.64
C SER A 4 0.71 -9.98 23.14
N ILE A 5 1.14 -10.89 22.27
CA ILE A 5 1.09 -10.70 20.82
C ILE A 5 0.53 -11.94 20.14
N THR A 6 -0.50 -11.76 19.31
CA THR A 6 -0.94 -12.78 18.36
C THR A 6 -0.39 -12.46 16.97
N VAL A 7 0.42 -13.34 16.41
CA VAL A 7 0.98 -13.21 15.05
C VAL A 7 0.15 -14.06 14.10
N ILE A 8 -0.43 -13.43 13.09
CA ILE A 8 -1.23 -14.07 12.04
C ILE A 8 -0.36 -14.16 10.78
N ILE A 9 -0.08 -15.36 10.31
CA ILE A 9 0.72 -15.61 9.11
C ILE A 9 -0.19 -16.15 8.01
N ASN A 10 -0.24 -15.46 6.87
CA ASN A 10 -0.86 -16.00 5.67
C ASN A 10 0.17 -16.83 4.88
N PRO A 11 0.02 -18.18 4.82
CA PRO A 11 1.01 -19.06 4.22
C PRO A 11 1.15 -18.90 2.70
N ILE A 12 0.13 -18.35 2.04
CA ILE A 12 0.14 -18.14 0.58
C ILE A 12 0.55 -16.72 0.16
N ALA A 13 0.73 -15.80 1.11
CA ALA A 13 1.13 -14.43 0.81
C ALA A 13 2.61 -14.32 0.46
N GLY A 14 2.95 -13.56 -0.60
CA GLY A 14 4.32 -13.33 -1.03
C GLY A 14 5.07 -14.60 -1.44
N VAL A 15 6.37 -14.48 -1.69
CA VAL A 15 7.22 -15.56 -2.25
C VAL A 15 8.25 -16.13 -1.26
N ARG A 16 8.42 -15.52 -0.07
CA ARG A 16 9.40 -16.01 0.91
C ARG A 16 8.97 -17.35 1.52
N PRO A 17 9.93 -18.25 1.81
CA PRO A 17 9.67 -19.46 2.60
C PRO A 17 9.04 -19.11 3.94
N LYS A 18 7.95 -19.80 4.32
CA LYS A 18 7.19 -19.48 5.55
C LYS A 18 7.72 -20.15 6.78
N ASP A 19 8.50 -21.19 6.62
CA ASP A 19 9.17 -21.95 7.67
C ASP A 19 10.20 -21.12 8.47
N VAL A 20 10.81 -20.11 7.82
CA VAL A 20 11.76 -19.21 8.50
C VAL A 20 11.09 -18.12 9.34
N ILE A 21 9.81 -17.77 9.06
CA ILE A 21 9.10 -16.66 9.73
C ILE A 21 9.06 -16.83 11.27
N PRO A 22 8.67 -18.00 11.82
CA PRO A 22 8.65 -18.18 13.27
C PRO A 22 10.01 -17.98 13.95
N GLY A 23 11.11 -18.29 13.26
CA GLY A 23 12.48 -18.04 13.73
C GLY A 23 12.75 -16.55 13.88
N ILE A 24 12.47 -15.78 12.82
CA ILE A 24 12.66 -14.32 12.81
C ILE A 24 11.77 -13.64 13.87
N VAL A 25 10.51 -14.08 13.99
CA VAL A 25 9.59 -13.55 15.00
C VAL A 25 10.15 -13.74 16.41
N ARG A 26 10.66 -14.95 16.75
CA ARG A 26 11.24 -15.22 18.08
C ARG A 26 12.55 -14.48 18.34
N GLU A 27 13.33 -14.21 17.29
CA GLU A 27 14.56 -13.43 17.39
C GLU A 27 14.27 -11.96 17.71
N VAL A 28 13.29 -11.35 17.01
CA VAL A 28 12.97 -9.93 17.18
C VAL A 28 12.07 -9.67 18.39
N LEU A 29 11.18 -10.63 18.73
CA LEU A 29 10.24 -10.57 19.86
C LEU A 29 10.60 -11.65 20.88
N PRO A 30 11.65 -11.45 21.70
CA PRO A 30 12.16 -12.46 22.61
C PRO A 30 11.19 -12.78 23.75
N SER A 31 11.16 -14.04 24.16
CA SER A 31 10.19 -14.60 25.11
C SER A 31 10.30 -14.09 26.54
N ASP A 32 11.38 -13.40 26.90
CA ASP A 32 11.53 -12.71 28.20
C ASP A 32 10.70 -11.41 28.25
N GLN A 33 10.43 -10.77 27.13
CA GLN A 33 9.66 -9.51 27.01
C GLN A 33 8.26 -9.72 26.45
N PHE A 34 8.06 -10.71 25.58
CA PHE A 34 6.83 -10.92 24.84
C PHE A 34 6.26 -12.32 25.08
N ASP A 35 4.92 -12.40 25.13
CA ASP A 35 4.15 -13.64 25.05
C ASP A 35 3.54 -13.72 23.65
N VAL A 36 4.16 -14.54 22.77
CA VAL A 36 3.86 -14.59 21.35
C VAL A 36 3.15 -15.87 20.97
N LYS A 37 1.90 -15.76 20.49
CA LYS A 37 1.15 -16.86 19.88
C LYS A 37 1.21 -16.70 18.35
N ILE A 38 1.67 -17.72 17.63
CA ILE A 38 1.72 -17.75 16.16
C ILE A 38 0.57 -18.59 15.63
N CYS A 39 -0.20 -18.01 14.70
CA CYS A 39 -1.35 -18.64 14.03
C CYS A 39 -1.17 -18.54 12.51
N TYR A 40 -1.56 -19.57 11.77
CA TYR A 40 -1.60 -19.57 10.32
C TYR A 40 -3.03 -19.45 9.82
N THR A 41 -3.25 -18.68 8.76
CA THR A 41 -4.57 -18.66 8.10
C THR A 41 -4.73 -19.88 7.21
N GLU A 42 -5.93 -20.43 7.16
CA GLU A 42 -6.26 -21.63 6.38
C GLU A 42 -7.19 -21.31 5.21
N TYR A 43 -7.98 -20.24 5.34
CA TYR A 43 -8.98 -19.79 4.35
C TYR A 43 -9.19 -18.28 4.43
N ALA A 44 -9.88 -17.72 3.44
CA ALA A 44 -10.28 -16.32 3.45
C ALA A 44 -11.25 -16.02 4.60
N GLY A 45 -11.00 -14.95 5.36
CA GLY A 45 -11.76 -14.61 6.57
C GLY A 45 -11.16 -15.18 7.87
N HIS A 46 -10.26 -16.17 7.82
CA HIS A 46 -9.67 -16.76 9.03
C HIS A 46 -8.83 -15.76 9.84
N ALA A 47 -8.16 -14.80 9.17
CA ALA A 47 -7.45 -13.73 9.86
C ALA A 47 -8.39 -12.89 10.73
N SER A 48 -9.61 -12.64 10.26
CA SER A 48 -10.65 -11.94 11.02
C SER A 48 -11.08 -12.71 12.27
N GLU A 49 -11.23 -14.03 12.17
CA GLU A 49 -11.62 -14.87 13.31
C GLU A 49 -10.54 -14.87 14.40
N ILE A 50 -9.27 -15.05 14.00
CA ILE A 50 -8.12 -15.02 14.92
C ILE A 50 -8.00 -13.65 15.59
N ALA A 51 -8.17 -12.56 14.83
CA ALA A 51 -8.10 -11.20 15.35
C ALA A 51 -9.22 -10.90 16.36
N LYS A 52 -10.47 -11.30 16.05
CA LYS A 52 -11.60 -11.18 16.98
C LYS A 52 -11.38 -12.00 18.27
N ASP A 53 -10.77 -13.16 18.16
CA ASP A 53 -10.41 -13.97 19.34
C ASP A 53 -9.36 -13.25 20.19
N ALA A 54 -8.35 -12.66 19.56
CA ALA A 54 -7.34 -11.86 20.24
C ALA A 54 -7.96 -10.67 21.00
N VAL A 55 -8.89 -9.94 20.38
CA VAL A 55 -9.64 -8.83 21.03
C VAL A 55 -10.39 -9.34 22.25
N ARG A 56 -11.14 -10.45 22.15
CA ARG A 56 -11.88 -11.06 23.28
C ARG A 56 -10.98 -11.44 24.45
N ASN A 57 -9.73 -11.82 24.16
CA ASN A 57 -8.76 -12.20 25.16
C ASN A 57 -7.86 -11.03 25.63
N ASN A 58 -8.19 -9.79 25.26
CA ASN A 58 -7.45 -8.57 25.61
C ASN A 58 -5.95 -8.67 25.28
N ILE A 59 -5.61 -9.20 24.11
CA ILE A 59 -4.24 -9.25 23.58
C ILE A 59 -3.77 -7.83 23.23
N ASP A 60 -2.56 -7.46 23.63
CA ASP A 60 -2.02 -6.12 23.43
C ASP A 60 -1.91 -5.74 21.94
N SER A 61 -1.49 -6.72 21.11
CA SER A 61 -1.30 -6.47 19.68
C SER A 61 -1.56 -7.70 18.83
N VAL A 62 -2.12 -7.51 17.64
CA VAL A 62 -2.22 -8.52 16.58
C VAL A 62 -1.33 -8.11 15.43
N VAL A 63 -0.40 -8.98 15.04
CA VAL A 63 0.55 -8.74 13.95
C VAL A 63 0.12 -9.51 12.72
N ALA A 64 -0.25 -8.79 11.67
CA ALA A 64 -0.60 -9.37 10.37
C ALA A 64 0.65 -9.50 9.49
N ILE A 65 1.07 -10.73 9.20
CA ILE A 65 2.14 -11.06 8.26
C ILE A 65 1.51 -11.58 6.97
N GLY A 66 1.34 -10.68 6.00
CA GLY A 66 0.61 -11.00 4.77
C GLY A 66 0.55 -9.86 3.77
N GLY A 67 -0.29 -10.01 2.75
CA GLY A 67 -0.63 -8.94 1.81
C GLY A 67 -1.78 -8.07 2.32
N ASP A 68 -2.20 -7.10 1.49
CA ASP A 68 -3.24 -6.12 1.82
C ASP A 68 -4.53 -6.77 2.31
N GLY A 69 -4.99 -7.86 1.70
CA GLY A 69 -6.20 -8.58 2.14
C GLY A 69 -6.10 -9.11 3.57
N THR A 70 -4.96 -9.74 3.95
CA THR A 70 -4.75 -10.24 5.32
C THR A 70 -4.68 -9.11 6.34
N ILE A 71 -4.03 -7.99 5.95
CA ILE A 71 -3.94 -6.80 6.77
C ILE A 71 -5.34 -6.20 6.97
N ASN A 72 -6.14 -6.07 5.90
CA ASN A 72 -7.50 -5.54 5.96
C ASN A 72 -8.45 -6.41 6.80
N GLU A 73 -8.44 -7.73 6.62
CA GLU A 73 -9.23 -8.65 7.44
C GLU A 73 -8.91 -8.50 8.93
N THR A 74 -7.62 -8.42 9.25
CA THR A 74 -7.16 -8.21 10.63
C THR A 74 -7.59 -6.85 11.14
N ALA A 75 -7.29 -5.77 10.41
CA ALA A 75 -7.59 -4.39 10.79
C ALA A 75 -9.08 -4.16 11.05
N LYS A 76 -9.96 -4.62 10.14
CA LYS A 76 -11.43 -4.54 10.32
C LYS A 76 -11.91 -5.16 11.62
N SER A 77 -11.23 -6.20 12.10
CA SER A 77 -11.59 -6.91 13.34
C SER A 77 -11.08 -6.24 14.61
N LEU A 78 -10.16 -5.28 14.49
CA LEU A 78 -9.59 -4.53 15.60
C LEU A 78 -10.23 -3.15 15.81
N ILE A 79 -11.08 -2.70 14.88
CA ILE A 79 -11.75 -1.40 14.97
C ILE A 79 -12.48 -1.27 16.31
N GLY A 80 -12.28 -0.13 16.97
CA GLY A 80 -12.94 0.19 18.25
C GLY A 80 -12.43 -0.61 19.45
N SER A 81 -11.37 -1.42 19.30
CA SER A 81 -10.72 -2.14 20.38
C SER A 81 -9.43 -1.47 20.85
N ASP A 82 -8.95 -1.87 22.03
CA ASP A 82 -7.64 -1.44 22.53
C ASP A 82 -6.48 -2.25 21.95
N THR A 83 -6.74 -3.35 21.25
CA THR A 83 -5.73 -4.17 20.61
C THR A 83 -5.12 -3.42 19.41
N ALA A 84 -3.80 -3.30 19.35
CA ALA A 84 -3.14 -2.61 18.26
C ALA A 84 -2.80 -3.54 17.09
N LEU A 85 -2.93 -3.04 15.86
CA LEU A 85 -2.47 -3.70 14.64
C LEU A 85 -0.96 -3.50 14.46
N GLY A 86 -0.20 -4.58 14.37
CA GLY A 86 1.15 -4.58 13.82
C GLY A 86 1.12 -5.11 12.38
N ILE A 87 1.94 -4.55 11.50
CA ILE A 87 1.96 -4.92 10.09
C ILE A 87 3.34 -5.42 9.69
N VAL A 88 3.39 -6.59 9.05
CA VAL A 88 4.57 -7.10 8.35
C VAL A 88 4.17 -7.37 6.90
N PRO A 89 4.47 -6.45 5.98
CA PRO A 89 3.96 -6.49 4.63
C PRO A 89 4.64 -7.58 3.80
N MET A 90 3.84 -8.42 3.14
CA MET A 90 4.32 -9.47 2.22
C MET A 90 3.57 -9.46 0.88
N GLY A 91 2.72 -8.48 0.65
CA GLY A 91 1.98 -8.29 -0.59
C GLY A 91 2.77 -7.58 -1.67
N SER A 92 2.14 -7.35 -2.82
CA SER A 92 2.69 -6.56 -3.91
C SER A 92 2.35 -5.06 -3.81
N GLY A 93 1.21 -4.70 -3.21
CA GLY A 93 0.74 -3.32 -3.06
C GLY A 93 1.23 -2.69 -1.76
N ASN A 94 0.89 -3.32 -0.65
CA ASN A 94 1.21 -2.91 0.71
C ASN A 94 0.82 -1.45 1.00
N GLY A 95 -0.36 -1.02 0.54
CA GLY A 95 -0.79 0.37 0.57
C GLY A 95 -0.79 0.99 1.96
N LEU A 96 -1.44 0.34 2.94
CA LEU A 96 -1.49 0.81 4.32
C LEU A 96 -0.09 0.86 4.95
N ALA A 97 0.70 -0.22 4.80
CA ALA A 97 2.05 -0.30 5.35
C ALA A 97 2.95 0.84 4.84
N ARG A 98 2.89 1.11 3.52
CA ARG A 98 3.66 2.19 2.89
C ARG A 98 3.24 3.56 3.38
N HIS A 99 1.93 3.79 3.49
CA HIS A 99 1.42 5.09 3.93
C HIS A 99 1.87 5.42 5.36
N ILE A 100 1.78 4.46 6.28
CA ILE A 100 2.23 4.65 7.67
C ILE A 100 3.73 4.31 7.88
N GLN A 101 4.50 4.24 6.79
CA GLN A 101 5.96 4.08 6.78
C GLN A 101 6.48 2.81 7.46
N ILE A 102 5.73 1.70 7.40
CA ILE A 102 6.23 0.40 7.86
C ILE A 102 7.27 -0.13 6.85
N PRO A 103 8.47 -0.52 7.32
CA PRO A 103 9.47 -1.12 6.46
C PRO A 103 8.97 -2.39 5.76
N LEU A 104 9.34 -2.58 4.48
CA LEU A 104 8.96 -3.79 3.73
C LEU A 104 9.84 -5.00 4.09
N GLU A 105 10.99 -4.75 4.70
CA GLU A 105 11.85 -5.81 5.21
C GLU A 105 11.28 -6.35 6.54
N MET A 106 11.12 -7.68 6.62
CA MET A 106 10.39 -8.36 7.71
C MET A 106 10.97 -8.08 9.10
N SER A 107 12.29 -8.16 9.26
CA SER A 107 12.92 -7.95 10.57
C SER A 107 12.74 -6.51 11.03
N ARG A 108 12.84 -5.53 10.11
CA ARG A 108 12.59 -4.11 10.39
C ARG A 108 11.12 -3.84 10.71
N ALA A 109 10.18 -4.47 9.99
CA ALA A 109 8.76 -4.36 10.30
C ALA A 109 8.43 -4.93 11.69
N LEU A 110 9.05 -6.06 12.06
CA LEU A 110 8.93 -6.63 13.40
C LEU A 110 9.60 -5.75 14.47
N GLN A 111 10.67 -5.01 14.15
CA GLN A 111 11.25 -4.02 15.06
C GLN A 111 10.24 -2.89 15.35
N VAL A 112 9.45 -2.46 14.36
CA VAL A 112 8.34 -1.51 14.61
C VAL A 112 7.31 -2.11 15.58
N VAL A 113 7.00 -3.39 15.47
CA VAL A 113 6.12 -4.08 16.44
C VAL A 113 6.74 -4.08 17.85
N ARG A 114 8.06 -4.26 17.97
CA ARG A 114 8.79 -4.27 19.24
C ARG A 114 8.90 -2.88 19.86
N ASP A 115 9.36 -1.89 19.07
CA ASP A 115 9.87 -0.60 19.54
C ASP A 115 8.99 0.58 19.15
N GLY A 116 8.03 0.39 18.23
CA GLY A 116 7.13 1.41 17.73
C GLY A 116 6.17 1.94 18.79
N HIS A 117 5.55 3.05 18.50
CA HIS A 117 4.49 3.59 19.33
C HIS A 117 3.10 3.23 18.80
N ARG A 118 2.12 3.33 19.66
CA ARG A 118 0.72 3.12 19.30
C ARG A 118 0.12 4.45 18.86
N GLU A 119 -0.41 4.47 17.65
CA GLU A 119 -1.09 5.61 17.06
C GLU A 119 -2.53 5.22 16.70
N LYS A 120 -3.45 6.16 16.80
CA LYS A 120 -4.82 5.96 16.33
C LYS A 120 -4.95 6.54 14.94
N ILE A 121 -5.40 5.72 14.00
CA ILE A 121 -5.68 6.15 12.64
C ILE A 121 -7.17 6.11 12.34
N ASP A 122 -7.54 6.91 11.36
CA ASP A 122 -8.89 6.98 10.81
C ASP A 122 -9.12 5.83 9.84
N TYR A 123 -10.38 5.55 9.53
CA TYR A 123 -10.78 4.69 8.43
C TYR A 123 -12.02 5.25 7.73
N GLY A 124 -12.24 4.84 6.49
CA GLY A 124 -13.42 5.21 5.73
C GLY A 124 -14.44 4.09 5.65
N ASP A 125 -15.68 4.46 5.36
CA ASP A 125 -16.81 3.56 5.15
C ASP A 125 -17.59 3.99 3.91
N VAL A 126 -17.90 3.06 3.03
CA VAL A 126 -18.80 3.26 1.87
C VAL A 126 -19.99 2.33 2.05
N ASN A 127 -21.14 2.84 2.47
CA ASN A 127 -22.37 2.06 2.67
C ASN A 127 -22.16 0.79 3.53
N GLY A 128 -21.30 0.83 4.57
CA GLY A 128 -20.94 -0.30 5.42
C GLY A 128 -19.71 -1.09 4.96
N HIS A 129 -19.13 -0.76 3.81
CA HIS A 129 -17.88 -1.35 3.33
C HIS A 129 -16.67 -0.53 3.80
N ILE A 130 -15.95 -1.04 4.78
CA ILE A 130 -14.81 -0.36 5.41
C ILE A 130 -13.58 -0.41 4.50
N PHE A 131 -12.87 0.72 4.43
CA PHE A 131 -11.57 0.84 3.79
C PHE A 131 -10.56 1.59 4.67
N PHE A 132 -9.30 1.25 4.56
CA PHE A 132 -8.21 1.92 5.25
C PHE A 132 -7.39 2.81 4.32
N CYS A 133 -7.23 2.41 3.07
CA CYS A 133 -6.48 3.21 2.11
C CYS A 133 -7.40 4.06 1.24
N THR A 134 -8.14 3.44 0.32
CA THR A 134 -8.92 4.17 -0.67
C THR A 134 -10.21 3.46 -1.05
N ALA A 135 -11.21 4.24 -1.41
CA ALA A 135 -12.35 3.80 -2.19
C ALA A 135 -12.37 4.53 -3.53
N GLY A 136 -13.05 3.98 -4.53
CA GLY A 136 -13.11 4.63 -5.82
C GLY A 136 -14.26 4.16 -6.70
N ILE A 137 -14.62 5.03 -7.65
CA ILE A 137 -15.61 4.78 -8.71
C ILE A 137 -15.08 5.31 -10.03
N GLY A 138 -15.53 4.71 -11.11
CA GLY A 138 -15.11 5.10 -12.43
C GLY A 138 -14.08 4.16 -13.01
N PHE A 139 -13.11 4.70 -13.70
CA PHE A 139 -12.10 3.93 -14.42
C PHE A 139 -11.32 2.95 -13.53
N ASP A 140 -10.86 3.40 -12.38
CA ASP A 140 -10.10 2.59 -11.42
C ASP A 140 -10.90 1.40 -10.87
N ALA A 141 -12.19 1.60 -10.59
CA ALA A 141 -13.08 0.54 -10.14
C ALA A 141 -13.31 -0.50 -11.24
N VAL A 142 -13.51 -0.05 -12.49
CA VAL A 142 -13.64 -0.96 -13.65
C VAL A 142 -12.36 -1.76 -13.88
N VAL A 143 -11.18 -1.10 -13.81
CA VAL A 143 -9.89 -1.81 -13.92
C VAL A 143 -9.71 -2.82 -12.80
N SER A 144 -10.07 -2.48 -11.55
CA SER A 144 -10.00 -3.40 -10.41
C SER A 144 -10.91 -4.61 -10.61
N HIS A 145 -12.11 -4.40 -11.14
CA HIS A 145 -13.06 -5.47 -11.46
C HIS A 145 -12.52 -6.40 -12.55
N GLU A 146 -12.06 -5.84 -13.67
CA GLU A 146 -11.48 -6.61 -14.78
C GLU A 146 -10.23 -7.39 -14.33
N PHE A 147 -9.39 -6.78 -13.49
CA PHE A 147 -8.23 -7.43 -12.92
C PHE A 147 -8.61 -8.59 -11.99
N ALA A 148 -9.68 -8.44 -11.19
CA ALA A 148 -10.17 -9.49 -10.30
C ALA A 148 -10.68 -10.73 -11.05
N LEU A 149 -11.21 -10.55 -12.27
CA LEU A 149 -11.70 -11.64 -13.12
C LEU A 149 -10.57 -12.40 -13.84
N LYS A 150 -9.37 -11.79 -14.00
CA LYS A 150 -8.25 -12.39 -14.73
C LYS A 150 -7.42 -13.33 -13.85
N LYS A 151 -6.90 -14.40 -14.46
CA LYS A 151 -5.92 -15.29 -13.83
C LYS A 151 -4.53 -14.65 -13.96
N GLY A 152 -4.10 -13.91 -12.95
CA GLY A 152 -2.78 -13.32 -12.90
C GLY A 152 -2.78 -12.12 -11.95
N ARG A 153 -1.73 -12.01 -11.14
CA ARG A 153 -1.54 -10.93 -10.19
C ARG A 153 -0.28 -10.16 -10.54
N GLY A 154 -0.15 -8.95 -9.99
CA GLY A 154 1.03 -8.12 -10.14
C GLY A 154 0.82 -6.90 -11.06
N PRO A 155 1.72 -5.91 -10.97
CA PRO A 155 1.55 -4.60 -11.58
C PRO A 155 1.50 -4.62 -13.12
N ILE A 156 2.20 -5.54 -13.77
CA ILE A 156 2.17 -5.66 -15.25
C ILE A 156 0.79 -6.08 -15.75
N ASN A 157 0.14 -7.05 -15.08
CA ASN A 157 -1.20 -7.49 -15.45
C ASN A 157 -2.24 -6.42 -15.14
N TYR A 158 -2.05 -5.65 -14.07
CA TYR A 158 -2.89 -4.50 -13.77
C TYR A 158 -2.76 -3.42 -14.85
N ALA A 159 -1.54 -3.07 -15.27
CA ALA A 159 -1.30 -2.10 -16.35
C ALA A 159 -1.92 -2.54 -17.69
N LYS A 160 -1.85 -3.83 -18.04
CA LYS A 160 -2.53 -4.36 -19.24
C LYS A 160 -4.04 -4.19 -19.14
N SER A 161 -4.65 -4.53 -18.01
CA SER A 161 -6.09 -4.33 -17.82
C SER A 161 -6.47 -2.85 -17.91
N ALA A 162 -5.66 -1.95 -17.37
CA ALA A 162 -5.89 -0.51 -17.48
C ALA A 162 -5.87 -0.02 -18.95
N ILE A 163 -4.93 -0.48 -19.76
CA ILE A 163 -4.85 -0.11 -21.20
C ILE A 163 -6.08 -0.63 -21.97
N GLU A 164 -6.47 -1.87 -21.73
CA GLU A 164 -7.64 -2.49 -22.38
C GLU A 164 -8.93 -1.75 -22.02
N VAL A 165 -9.14 -1.46 -20.74
CA VAL A 165 -10.31 -0.73 -20.25
C VAL A 165 -10.34 0.71 -20.78
N PHE A 166 -9.17 1.38 -20.88
CA PHE A 166 -9.11 2.79 -21.30
C PHE A 166 -9.71 3.03 -22.68
N ALA A 167 -9.55 2.10 -23.62
CA ALA A 167 -10.00 2.25 -25.01
C ALA A 167 -11.53 2.35 -25.11
N ASP A 168 -12.26 1.64 -24.26
CA ASP A 168 -13.71 1.51 -24.31
C ASP A 168 -14.43 2.27 -23.17
N TYR A 169 -13.66 2.87 -22.25
CA TYR A 169 -14.22 3.52 -21.08
C TYR A 169 -14.86 4.87 -21.41
N ASN A 170 -16.12 5.02 -20.99
CA ASN A 170 -16.89 6.25 -21.15
C ASN A 170 -17.08 6.97 -19.81
N PRO A 171 -16.40 8.10 -19.58
CA PRO A 171 -16.57 8.89 -18.37
C PRO A 171 -18.02 9.38 -18.18
N MET A 172 -18.50 9.34 -16.94
CA MET A 172 -19.87 9.72 -16.58
C MET A 172 -19.92 10.98 -15.72
N THR A 173 -21.09 11.61 -15.64
CA THR A 173 -21.33 12.76 -14.78
C THR A 173 -21.84 12.28 -13.42
N TYR A 174 -21.19 12.73 -12.36
CA TYR A 174 -21.54 12.43 -10.97
C TYR A 174 -21.99 13.69 -10.24
N ALA A 175 -22.94 13.58 -9.35
CA ALA A 175 -23.28 14.62 -8.39
C ALA A 175 -22.66 14.24 -7.03
N ILE A 176 -21.70 15.04 -6.59
CA ILE A 176 -20.93 14.85 -5.36
C ILE A 176 -21.40 15.90 -4.36
N TYR A 177 -21.75 15.49 -3.17
CA TYR A 177 -22.11 16.36 -2.06
C TYR A 177 -21.08 16.15 -0.95
N THR A 178 -20.49 17.25 -0.50
CA THR A 178 -19.52 17.31 0.62
C THR A 178 -20.08 18.23 1.70
N ASP A 179 -19.39 18.34 2.82
CA ASP A 179 -19.75 19.29 3.88
C ASP A 179 -19.68 20.75 3.40
N ASP A 180 -18.84 21.05 2.38
CA ASP A 180 -18.68 22.39 1.81
C ASP A 180 -19.65 22.71 0.67
N GLY A 181 -20.40 21.72 0.18
CA GLY A 181 -21.37 21.95 -0.88
C GLY A 181 -21.54 20.82 -1.90
N LYS A 182 -22.01 21.20 -3.10
CA LYS A 182 -22.29 20.28 -4.20
C LYS A 182 -21.45 20.57 -5.42
N VAL A 183 -20.85 19.54 -5.96
CA VAL A 183 -20.16 19.56 -7.27
C VAL A 183 -20.89 18.59 -8.20
N SER A 184 -21.06 18.98 -9.47
CA SER A 184 -21.62 18.10 -10.52
C SER A 184 -20.70 18.17 -11.73
N GLU A 185 -19.90 17.12 -11.92
CA GLU A 185 -18.85 17.08 -12.93
C GLU A 185 -18.79 15.73 -13.64
N LYS A 186 -18.32 15.78 -14.91
CA LYS A 186 -17.98 14.58 -15.66
C LYS A 186 -16.60 14.10 -15.21
N ALA A 187 -16.54 12.88 -14.65
CA ALA A 187 -15.33 12.30 -14.11
C ALA A 187 -14.88 11.08 -14.92
N PHE A 188 -13.58 10.98 -15.14
CA PHE A 188 -12.90 9.77 -15.57
C PHE A 188 -12.81 8.77 -14.41
N LEU A 189 -12.40 9.26 -13.23
CA LEU A 189 -12.48 8.52 -11.97
C LEU A 189 -12.72 9.49 -10.81
N ILE A 190 -13.21 8.96 -9.71
CA ILE A 190 -13.28 9.65 -8.42
C ILE A 190 -12.68 8.70 -7.38
N ALA A 191 -11.55 9.08 -6.82
CA ALA A 191 -10.92 8.37 -5.71
C ALA A 191 -11.19 9.09 -4.40
N ILE A 192 -11.46 8.33 -3.36
CA ILE A 192 -11.68 8.79 -2.00
C ILE A 192 -10.59 8.15 -1.14
N GLY A 193 -9.65 8.96 -0.65
CA GLY A 193 -8.49 8.51 0.11
C GLY A 193 -8.59 8.84 1.59
N ASN A 194 -8.41 7.83 2.42
CA ASN A 194 -7.98 7.96 3.80
C ASN A 194 -6.44 7.89 3.88
N ALA A 195 -5.82 7.18 2.91
CA ALA A 195 -4.38 7.14 2.69
C ALA A 195 -4.02 7.79 1.35
N ALA A 196 -2.77 8.23 1.21
CA ALA A 196 -2.30 8.96 0.04
C ALA A 196 -2.22 8.10 -1.25
N GLN A 197 -2.19 6.79 -1.14
CA GLN A 197 -1.85 5.92 -2.26
C GLN A 197 -2.70 4.65 -2.36
N TRP A 198 -2.84 4.13 -3.58
CA TRP A 198 -3.39 2.79 -3.82
C TRP A 198 -2.44 1.65 -3.40
N GLY A 199 -1.16 1.96 -3.21
CA GLY A 199 -0.04 1.04 -3.05
C GLY A 199 0.99 1.24 -4.16
N ASN A 200 2.14 0.59 -4.05
CA ASN A 200 3.25 0.69 -5.02
C ASN A 200 3.66 2.14 -5.37
N ASN A 201 3.53 3.05 -4.40
CA ASN A 201 3.79 4.49 -4.58
C ASN A 201 2.92 5.17 -5.67
N ALA A 202 1.72 4.66 -5.94
CA ALA A 202 0.73 5.29 -6.80
C ALA A 202 -0.13 6.25 -5.97
N PHE A 203 0.30 7.51 -5.86
CA PHE A 203 -0.29 8.53 -5.00
C PHE A 203 -1.51 9.19 -5.67
N ILE A 204 -2.69 8.62 -5.43
CA ILE A 204 -3.95 9.11 -6.02
C ILE A 204 -4.56 10.27 -5.23
N THR A 205 -4.34 10.29 -3.93
CA THR A 205 -4.76 11.34 -2.99
C THR A 205 -3.54 11.83 -2.21
N PRO A 206 -2.57 12.50 -2.86
CA PRO A 206 -1.22 12.71 -2.32
C PRO A 206 -1.18 13.51 -1.00
N ARG A 207 -2.24 14.24 -0.68
CA ARG A 207 -2.34 15.06 0.56
C ARG A 207 -3.10 14.36 1.68
N ALA A 208 -3.61 13.13 1.47
CA ALA A 208 -4.42 12.44 2.47
C ALA A 208 -3.62 12.13 3.74
N SER A 209 -4.29 12.32 4.87
CA SER A 209 -3.77 12.04 6.21
C SER A 209 -4.73 11.11 6.95
N MET A 210 -4.21 10.07 7.57
CA MET A 210 -5.02 9.11 8.34
C MET A 210 -5.29 9.56 9.78
N THR A 211 -5.05 10.82 10.13
CA THR A 211 -5.16 11.30 11.51
C THR A 211 -5.83 12.67 11.66
N ASP A 212 -6.45 13.17 10.58
CA ASP A 212 -7.10 14.49 10.59
C ASP A 212 -8.63 14.45 10.51
N GLY A 213 -9.20 13.24 10.50
CA GLY A 213 -10.65 13.02 10.49
C GLY A 213 -11.32 13.25 9.15
N LEU A 214 -10.57 13.53 8.08
CA LEU A 214 -11.09 13.86 6.77
C LEU A 214 -10.77 12.77 5.74
N LEU A 215 -11.55 12.75 4.67
CA LEU A 215 -11.27 11.98 3.46
C LEU A 215 -10.90 12.94 2.33
N ASP A 216 -9.84 12.63 1.61
CA ASP A 216 -9.41 13.38 0.44
C ASP A 216 -10.06 12.82 -0.82
N ILE A 217 -10.74 13.67 -1.59
CA ILE A 217 -11.42 13.30 -2.82
C ILE A 217 -10.57 13.80 -3.98
N THR A 218 -10.16 12.91 -4.88
CA THR A 218 -9.52 13.25 -6.13
C THR A 218 -10.47 12.94 -7.28
N LEU A 219 -10.94 13.97 -7.97
CA LEU A 219 -11.74 13.88 -9.17
C LEU A 219 -10.86 14.11 -10.38
N VAL A 220 -10.69 13.11 -11.22
CA VAL A 220 -9.97 13.21 -12.48
C VAL A 220 -11.00 13.44 -13.60
N LYS A 221 -10.91 14.57 -14.27
CA LYS A 221 -11.75 14.89 -15.44
C LYS A 221 -11.34 14.05 -16.66
N PRO A 222 -12.22 13.88 -17.65
CA PRO A 222 -11.85 13.26 -18.90
C PRO A 222 -10.67 14.00 -19.58
N PHE A 223 -9.72 13.28 -20.07
CA PHE A 223 -8.54 13.80 -20.75
C PHE A 223 -8.20 12.97 -21.99
N PRO A 224 -7.57 13.57 -23.02
CA PRO A 224 -7.06 12.83 -24.17
C PRO A 224 -5.96 11.83 -23.77
N ILE A 225 -5.96 10.64 -24.37
CA ILE A 225 -5.02 9.56 -24.06
C ILE A 225 -3.54 9.98 -24.16
N VAL A 226 -3.24 10.97 -25.01
CA VAL A 226 -1.88 11.51 -25.17
C VAL A 226 -1.31 12.06 -23.85
N PHE A 227 -2.15 12.46 -22.90
CA PHE A 227 -1.75 12.94 -21.58
C PHE A 227 -1.65 11.83 -20.52
N ALA A 228 -2.04 10.60 -20.83
CA ALA A 228 -1.96 9.49 -19.89
C ALA A 228 -0.54 9.25 -19.33
N PRO A 229 0.55 9.33 -20.12
CA PRO A 229 1.90 9.21 -19.59
C PRO A 229 2.27 10.30 -18.58
N GLN A 230 1.84 11.55 -18.82
CA GLN A 230 2.07 12.65 -17.88
C GLN A 230 1.31 12.41 -16.56
N MET A 231 0.04 12.02 -16.64
CA MET A 231 -0.77 11.72 -15.46
C MET A 231 -0.19 10.55 -14.66
N ALA A 232 0.28 9.50 -15.33
CA ALA A 232 0.96 8.39 -14.69
C ALA A 232 2.24 8.86 -13.98
N MET A 233 3.05 9.70 -14.61
CA MET A 233 4.25 10.27 -13.99
C MET A 233 3.90 11.08 -12.74
N GLN A 234 2.88 11.95 -12.79
CA GLN A 234 2.42 12.74 -11.66
C GLN A 234 1.84 11.86 -10.54
N LEU A 235 1.12 10.77 -10.88
CA LEU A 235 0.62 9.80 -9.92
C LEU A 235 1.76 9.18 -9.10
N PHE A 236 2.84 8.76 -9.74
CA PHE A 236 4.00 8.18 -9.05
C PHE A 236 4.92 9.22 -8.39
N ALA A 237 4.90 10.46 -8.86
CA ALA A 237 5.64 11.56 -8.23
C ALA A 237 4.88 12.19 -7.03
N GLY A 238 3.62 11.82 -6.79
CA GLY A 238 2.80 12.43 -5.74
C GLY A 238 2.39 13.87 -6.01
N THR A 239 2.32 14.26 -7.28
CA THR A 239 1.96 15.62 -7.75
C THR A 239 0.72 15.61 -8.64
N LEU A 240 -0.11 14.58 -8.56
CA LEU A 240 -1.30 14.44 -9.39
C LEU A 240 -2.31 15.57 -9.14
N ASP A 241 -2.38 16.07 -7.92
CA ASP A 241 -3.21 17.20 -7.50
C ASP A 241 -2.81 18.55 -8.15
N GLU A 242 -1.63 18.64 -8.77
CA GLU A 242 -1.19 19.81 -9.55
C GLU A 242 -1.65 19.77 -11.02
N ASN A 243 -2.26 18.66 -11.46
CA ASN A 243 -2.71 18.53 -12.86
C ASN A 243 -4.00 19.35 -13.10
N PRO A 244 -4.10 20.13 -14.19
CA PRO A 244 -5.28 20.95 -14.47
C PRO A 244 -6.57 20.15 -14.73
N ASN A 245 -6.47 18.86 -15.03
CA ASN A 245 -7.62 17.96 -15.17
C ASN A 245 -8.01 17.27 -13.85
N VAL A 246 -7.40 17.65 -12.73
CA VAL A 246 -7.66 17.06 -11.42
C VAL A 246 -8.19 18.13 -10.48
N GLU A 247 -9.28 17.81 -9.81
CA GLU A 247 -9.83 18.60 -8.71
C GLU A 247 -9.76 17.81 -7.43
N THR A 248 -9.43 18.47 -6.32
CA THR A 248 -9.33 17.86 -5.01
C THR A 248 -10.24 18.55 -4.01
N PHE A 249 -10.89 17.76 -3.17
CA PHE A 249 -11.76 18.21 -2.10
C PHE A 249 -11.43 17.44 -0.83
N ARG A 250 -11.88 17.95 0.32
CA ARG A 250 -11.77 17.24 1.61
C ARG A 250 -13.10 17.30 2.34
N SER A 251 -13.52 16.20 2.94
CA SER A 251 -14.79 16.15 3.67
C SER A 251 -14.81 14.98 4.65
N GLU A 252 -15.51 15.15 5.76
CA GLU A 252 -15.84 14.05 6.66
C GLU A 252 -16.97 13.20 6.10
N ASN A 253 -17.98 13.85 5.49
CA ASN A 253 -19.17 13.21 4.94
C ASN A 253 -19.28 13.48 3.44
N ILE A 254 -19.40 12.42 2.65
CA ILE A 254 -19.48 12.49 1.19
C ILE A 254 -20.70 11.69 0.72
N ARG A 255 -21.43 12.24 -0.23
CA ARG A 255 -22.51 11.52 -0.92
C ARG A 255 -22.31 11.65 -2.42
N ILE A 256 -22.30 10.53 -3.13
CA ILE A 256 -22.15 10.50 -4.59
C ILE A 256 -23.33 9.81 -5.20
N VAL A 257 -24.06 10.51 -6.06
CA VAL A 257 -25.17 9.94 -6.83
C VAL A 257 -24.61 9.20 -8.02
N LEU A 258 -24.87 7.90 -8.09
CA LEU A 258 -24.44 7.05 -9.19
C LEU A 258 -25.28 7.30 -10.42
N PRO A 259 -24.69 7.50 -11.60
CA PRO A 259 -25.45 7.82 -12.83
C PRO A 259 -26.11 6.60 -13.46
N GLN A 260 -25.77 5.40 -13.06
CA GLN A 260 -26.28 4.13 -13.57
C GLN A 260 -27.00 3.33 -12.47
N SER A 261 -27.92 2.45 -12.89
CA SER A 261 -28.61 1.51 -11.99
C SER A 261 -27.64 0.50 -11.34
N ARG A 262 -26.49 0.25 -11.97
CA ARG A 262 -25.37 -0.55 -11.41
C ARG A 262 -24.06 0.13 -11.75
N SER A 263 -23.27 0.41 -10.75
CA SER A 263 -21.92 0.97 -10.89
C SER A 263 -20.93 0.11 -10.12
N ILE A 264 -19.76 -0.07 -10.69
CA ILE A 264 -18.67 -0.75 -10.00
C ILE A 264 -17.99 0.27 -9.08
N VAL A 265 -17.83 -0.13 -7.83
CA VAL A 265 -17.11 0.60 -6.77
C VAL A 265 -16.02 -0.32 -6.25
N HIS A 266 -14.93 0.22 -5.74
CA HIS A 266 -13.97 -0.57 -5.00
C HIS A 266 -13.68 0.03 -3.63
N VAL A 267 -13.28 -0.82 -2.68
CA VAL A 267 -12.67 -0.43 -1.41
C VAL A 267 -11.36 -1.20 -1.27
N ASP A 268 -10.25 -0.49 -1.07
CA ASP A 268 -8.90 -1.07 -0.97
C ASP A 268 -8.58 -2.06 -2.12
N GLY A 269 -9.07 -1.77 -3.33
CA GLY A 269 -8.88 -2.60 -4.53
C GLY A 269 -9.83 -3.80 -4.64
N GLU A 270 -10.76 -4.03 -3.70
CA GLU A 270 -11.79 -5.06 -3.78
C GLU A 270 -13.06 -4.49 -4.45
N PRO A 271 -13.39 -4.91 -5.68
CA PRO A 271 -14.53 -4.38 -6.42
C PRO A 271 -15.85 -5.03 -5.99
N PHE A 272 -16.91 -4.24 -6.03
CA PHE A 272 -18.30 -4.68 -5.81
C PHE A 272 -19.28 -3.80 -6.58
N GLU A 273 -20.49 -4.29 -6.80
CA GLU A 273 -21.55 -3.53 -7.47
C GLU A 273 -22.40 -2.73 -6.47
N MET A 274 -22.71 -1.50 -6.83
CA MET A 274 -23.59 -0.61 -6.06
C MET A 274 -24.57 0.11 -6.97
N GLU A 275 -25.70 0.53 -6.39
CA GLU A 275 -26.72 1.34 -7.06
C GLU A 275 -27.17 2.51 -6.20
N GLY A 276 -27.73 3.54 -6.83
CA GLY A 276 -28.33 4.68 -6.15
C GLY A 276 -27.32 5.70 -5.64
N VAL A 277 -27.05 5.72 -4.34
CA VAL A 277 -26.23 6.73 -3.69
C VAL A 277 -25.15 6.07 -2.84
N LEU A 278 -23.89 6.45 -3.10
CA LEU A 278 -22.80 6.14 -2.17
C LEU A 278 -22.85 7.14 -1.01
N VAL A 279 -22.93 6.62 0.18
CA VAL A 279 -22.78 7.37 1.43
C VAL A 279 -21.43 6.98 2.01
N ILE A 280 -20.52 7.93 2.06
CA ILE A 280 -19.13 7.72 2.46
C ILE A 280 -18.87 8.57 3.69
N LYS A 281 -18.24 7.98 4.70
CA LYS A 281 -17.93 8.66 5.97
C LYS A 281 -16.51 8.37 6.42
N SER A 282 -15.90 9.38 7.02
CA SER A 282 -14.71 9.21 7.84
C SER A 282 -15.08 8.76 9.24
N HIS A 283 -14.27 7.91 9.82
CA HIS A 283 -14.35 7.47 11.21
C HIS A 283 -13.03 7.78 11.92
N PRO A 284 -12.94 8.93 12.57
CA PRO A 284 -11.69 9.38 13.20
C PRO A 284 -11.22 8.46 14.32
N ALA A 285 -9.90 8.27 14.41
CA ALA A 285 -9.22 7.57 15.50
C ALA A 285 -9.79 6.16 15.80
N GLY A 286 -10.28 5.46 14.77
CA GLY A 286 -11.03 4.21 14.93
C GLY A 286 -10.19 2.95 15.04
N LEU A 287 -8.90 2.98 14.67
CA LEU A 287 -7.99 1.83 14.70
C LEU A 287 -6.67 2.18 15.37
N ASN A 288 -6.27 1.36 16.36
CA ASN A 288 -4.93 1.43 16.95
C ASN A 288 -3.93 0.69 16.04
N VAL A 289 -2.83 1.35 15.65
CA VAL A 289 -1.75 0.74 14.87
C VAL A 289 -0.40 0.96 15.55
N LEU A 290 0.56 0.07 15.29
CA LEU A 290 1.95 0.25 15.68
C LEU A 290 2.69 0.92 14.53
N THR A 291 3.23 2.12 14.77
CA THR A 291 3.96 2.92 13.79
C THR A 291 5.41 3.17 14.23
N PRO A 292 6.33 3.51 13.33
CA PRO A 292 7.70 3.86 13.68
C PRO A 292 7.75 5.02 14.67
N SER A 293 8.62 4.94 15.70
CA SER A 293 8.73 5.95 16.76
C SER A 293 9.32 7.28 16.32
N ALA A 294 9.95 7.34 15.17
CA ALA A 294 10.43 8.59 14.56
C ALA A 294 10.08 8.57 13.06
N PRO A 295 9.55 9.67 12.51
CA PRO A 295 9.51 9.82 11.08
C PRO A 295 10.93 9.68 10.54
N MET A 296 11.08 9.04 9.36
CA MET A 296 12.39 8.88 8.75
C MET A 296 13.05 10.24 8.55
N SER A 297 13.98 10.59 9.45
CA SER A 297 14.53 11.94 9.59
C SER A 297 15.69 12.25 8.65
N ASN A 298 16.13 11.29 7.84
CA ASN A 298 17.16 11.50 6.83
C ASN A 298 16.52 11.75 5.47
N LEU A 299 16.86 12.87 4.84
CA LEU A 299 16.46 13.22 3.47
C LEU A 299 16.78 12.14 2.42
N LEU A 300 17.70 11.22 2.73
CA LEU A 300 18.11 10.10 1.86
C LEU A 300 17.36 8.80 2.16
N GLU A 301 16.76 8.63 3.36
CA GLU A 301 16.03 7.40 3.71
C GLU A 301 14.79 7.17 2.84
N PRO A 302 13.94 8.17 2.52
CA PRO A 302 12.82 7.97 1.61
C PRO A 302 13.27 7.51 0.23
N ILE A 303 14.44 7.92 -0.21
CA ILE A 303 15.01 7.61 -1.51
C ILE A 303 15.65 6.23 -1.50
N GLN A 304 16.39 5.89 -0.44
CA GLN A 304 16.90 4.53 -0.23
C GLN A 304 15.73 3.54 -0.10
N PHE A 305 14.69 3.92 0.64
CA PHE A 305 13.47 3.12 0.77
C PHE A 305 12.78 2.92 -0.58
N ALA A 306 12.67 3.97 -1.40
CA ALA A 306 12.09 3.86 -2.75
C ALA A 306 12.95 2.98 -3.67
N ILE A 307 14.28 3.04 -3.58
CA ILE A 307 15.20 2.18 -4.35
C ILE A 307 15.12 0.73 -3.88
N GLU A 308 15.15 0.48 -2.58
CA GLU A 308 15.00 -0.86 -1.98
C GLU A 308 13.63 -1.46 -2.35
N ASP A 309 12.61 -0.63 -2.42
CA ASP A 309 11.26 -1.00 -2.77
C ASP A 309 11.07 -1.36 -4.24
N VAL A 310 11.67 -0.59 -5.14
CA VAL A 310 11.73 -0.91 -6.58
C VAL A 310 12.51 -2.21 -6.77
N HIS A 311 13.64 -2.36 -6.11
CA HIS A 311 14.45 -3.58 -6.16
C HIS A 311 13.67 -4.81 -5.64
N TYR A 312 13.00 -4.67 -4.48
CA TYR A 312 12.14 -5.72 -3.91
C TYR A 312 10.95 -6.06 -4.83
N SER A 313 10.31 -5.04 -5.42
CA SER A 313 9.17 -5.24 -6.33
C SER A 313 9.60 -5.95 -7.61
N ILE A 314 10.76 -5.63 -8.17
CA ILE A 314 11.32 -6.29 -9.35
C ILE A 314 11.70 -7.74 -9.03
N GLN A 315 12.38 -8.00 -7.91
CA GLN A 315 12.73 -9.36 -7.48
C GLN A 315 11.48 -10.21 -7.22
N ASN A 316 10.44 -9.66 -6.58
CA ASN A 316 9.18 -10.36 -6.37
C ASN A 316 8.45 -10.70 -7.67
N ASN A 317 8.44 -9.77 -8.62
CA ASN A 317 7.81 -10.01 -9.92
C ASN A 317 8.55 -11.07 -10.74
N LEU A 318 9.88 -11.05 -10.72
CA LEU A 318 10.71 -12.08 -11.36
C LEU A 318 10.49 -13.44 -10.74
N ARG A 319 10.53 -13.57 -9.40
CA ARG A 319 10.28 -14.83 -8.70
C ARG A 319 8.87 -15.36 -8.92
N ASN A 320 7.85 -14.49 -8.96
CA ASN A 320 6.49 -14.90 -9.28
C ASN A 320 6.37 -15.42 -10.73
N SER A 321 7.06 -14.78 -11.67
CA SER A 321 7.10 -15.22 -13.06
C SER A 321 7.83 -16.57 -13.20
N VAL A 322 8.95 -16.74 -12.50
CA VAL A 322 9.70 -18.02 -12.44
C VAL A 322 8.82 -19.13 -11.85
N ARG A 323 8.16 -18.87 -10.71
CA ARG A 323 7.27 -19.85 -10.07
C ARG A 323 6.07 -20.24 -10.95
N GLN A 324 5.55 -19.33 -11.76
CA GLN A 324 4.50 -19.65 -12.72
C GLN A 324 5.04 -20.51 -13.88
N ILE A 325 6.29 -20.29 -14.29
CA ILE A 325 6.98 -21.13 -15.29
C ILE A 325 7.28 -22.51 -14.68
N GLU A 326 7.73 -22.60 -13.44
CA GLU A 326 7.96 -23.85 -12.72
C GLU A 326 6.69 -24.70 -12.57
N LEU A 327 5.55 -24.08 -12.27
CA LEU A 327 4.25 -24.76 -12.19
C LEU A 327 3.72 -25.21 -13.55
N ALA A 328 4.14 -24.56 -14.63
CA ALA A 328 3.74 -24.92 -16.00
C ALA A 328 4.63 -26.01 -16.63
N THR A 329 5.88 -26.19 -16.14
CA THR A 329 6.88 -27.09 -16.75
C THR A 329 7.60 -27.94 -15.69
N ALA A 330 6.86 -28.84 -15.03
CA ALA A 330 7.38 -29.68 -13.92
C ALA A 330 8.56 -30.63 -14.26
N ASN A 331 9.20 -30.54 -15.43
CA ASN A 331 10.22 -31.50 -15.89
C ASN A 331 11.62 -30.91 -16.20
N THR A 332 11.92 -29.63 -15.92
CA THR A 332 13.22 -29.02 -16.32
C THR A 332 13.72 -27.92 -15.39
N ILE A 333 13.74 -28.16 -14.08
CA ILE A 333 14.17 -27.16 -13.08
C ILE A 333 15.63 -26.72 -13.33
N GLU A 334 16.54 -27.63 -13.66
CA GLU A 334 17.96 -27.35 -13.88
C GLU A 334 18.28 -26.52 -15.14
N GLU A 335 17.40 -26.58 -16.16
CA GLU A 335 17.54 -25.77 -17.38
C GLU A 335 16.97 -24.36 -17.19
N ILE A 336 15.97 -24.18 -16.31
CA ILE A 336 15.36 -22.90 -16.00
C ILE A 336 16.30 -22.06 -15.12
N GLU A 337 16.94 -22.65 -14.13
CA GLU A 337 17.93 -21.96 -13.28
C GLU A 337 19.09 -21.40 -14.11
N LYS A 338 19.58 -22.15 -15.12
CA LYS A 338 20.67 -21.67 -16.02
C LYS A 338 20.27 -20.52 -16.94
N VAL A 339 18.96 -20.31 -17.16
CA VAL A 339 18.45 -19.19 -17.97
C VAL A 339 18.08 -18.00 -17.10
N VAL A 340 17.64 -18.23 -15.86
CA VAL A 340 17.15 -17.20 -14.94
C VAL A 340 18.29 -16.46 -14.26
N GLU A 341 19.35 -17.15 -13.83
CA GLU A 341 20.50 -16.54 -13.15
C GLU A 341 21.22 -15.46 -14.00
N PRO A 342 21.47 -15.64 -15.31
CA PRO A 342 21.99 -14.59 -16.18
C PRO A 342 21.04 -13.42 -16.39
N ILE A 343 19.71 -13.67 -16.37
CA ILE A 343 18.68 -12.64 -16.53
C ILE A 343 18.58 -11.79 -15.26
N GLU A 344 18.58 -12.41 -14.07
CA GLU A 344 18.63 -11.70 -12.79
C GLU A 344 19.87 -10.81 -12.69
N LYS A 345 21.04 -11.33 -13.03
CA LYS A 345 22.29 -10.58 -13.04
C LYS A 345 22.27 -9.42 -14.04
N SER A 346 21.71 -9.63 -15.23
CA SER A 346 21.58 -8.60 -16.27
C SER A 346 20.62 -7.48 -15.85
N ILE A 347 19.55 -7.82 -15.10
CA ILE A 347 18.60 -6.83 -14.58
C ILE A 347 19.21 -6.05 -13.43
N ASP A 348 19.91 -6.69 -12.51
CA ASP A 348 20.62 -6.03 -11.41
C ASP A 348 21.70 -5.07 -11.96
N GLU A 349 22.46 -5.49 -12.97
CA GLU A 349 23.43 -4.64 -13.67
C GLU A 349 22.77 -3.46 -14.40
N ALA A 350 21.62 -3.70 -15.05
CA ALA A 350 20.87 -2.65 -15.74
C ALA A 350 20.26 -1.62 -14.78
N ILE A 351 19.71 -2.08 -13.64
CA ILE A 351 19.19 -1.21 -12.58
C ILE A 351 20.32 -0.41 -11.94
N THR A 352 21.42 -1.07 -11.61
CA THR A 352 22.60 -0.40 -11.04
C THR A 352 23.11 0.69 -11.97
N LYS A 353 23.24 0.40 -13.26
CA LYS A 353 23.77 1.32 -14.27
C LYS A 353 22.79 2.40 -14.70
N ALA A 354 21.50 2.10 -14.77
CA ALA A 354 20.47 3.04 -15.22
C ALA A 354 19.89 3.93 -14.12
N VAL A 355 19.88 3.46 -12.88
CA VAL A 355 19.22 4.15 -11.76
C VAL A 355 20.22 4.49 -10.65
N ILE A 356 20.95 3.49 -10.13
CA ILE A 356 21.78 3.65 -8.93
C ILE A 356 23.02 4.49 -9.20
N GLU A 357 23.76 4.21 -10.27
CA GLU A 357 24.98 4.98 -10.62
C GLU A 357 24.68 6.45 -10.98
N PRO A 358 23.70 6.77 -11.88
CA PRO A 358 23.32 8.16 -12.15
C PRO A 358 22.82 8.87 -10.92
N TRP A 359 22.06 8.19 -10.07
CA TRP A 359 21.55 8.73 -8.83
C TRP A 359 22.67 9.04 -7.83
N ASN A 360 23.60 8.10 -7.59
CA ASN A 360 24.75 8.32 -6.72
C ASN A 360 25.56 9.51 -7.19
N LYS A 361 25.81 9.63 -8.48
CA LYS A 361 26.57 10.71 -9.08
C LYS A 361 25.86 12.07 -9.07
N ALA A 362 24.53 12.06 -9.29
CA ALA A 362 23.72 13.29 -9.38
C ALA A 362 23.29 13.82 -8.01
N VAL A 363 23.11 12.97 -7.03
CA VAL A 363 22.46 13.32 -5.74
C VAL A 363 23.35 13.00 -4.54
N VAL A 364 23.85 11.77 -4.42
CA VAL A 364 24.57 11.33 -3.21
C VAL A 364 25.93 12.03 -3.09
N GLU A 365 26.73 12.00 -4.15
CA GLU A 365 28.07 12.62 -4.16
C GLU A 365 28.04 14.14 -3.89
N PRO A 366 27.17 14.95 -4.52
CA PRO A 366 27.04 16.37 -4.21
C PRO A 366 26.60 16.65 -2.77
N ILE A 367 25.68 15.82 -2.22
CA ILE A 367 25.24 15.97 -0.81
C ILE A 367 26.38 15.64 0.16
N GLU A 368 27.14 14.59 -0.10
CA GLU A 368 28.33 14.27 0.73
C GLU A 368 29.40 15.35 0.66
N GLN A 369 29.61 15.92 -0.52
CA GLN A 369 30.53 17.06 -0.67
C GLN A 369 30.05 18.30 0.08
N LEU A 370 28.73 18.58 0.04
CA LEU A 370 28.13 19.65 0.83
C LEU A 370 28.27 19.40 2.33
N LYS A 371 28.03 18.18 2.81
CA LYS A 371 28.23 17.80 4.23
C LYS A 371 29.67 18.02 4.65
N LYS A 372 30.67 17.60 3.84
CA LYS A 372 32.08 17.83 4.12
C LYS A 372 32.41 19.32 4.22
N ARG A 373 31.95 20.15 3.28
CA ARG A 373 32.14 21.62 3.30
C ARG A 373 31.53 22.29 4.53
N VAL A 374 30.31 21.87 4.96
CA VAL A 374 29.66 22.39 6.16
C VAL A 374 30.43 22.01 7.43
N ILE A 375 30.95 20.80 7.51
CA ILE A 375 31.76 20.34 8.65
C ILE A 375 33.09 21.12 8.71
N GLU A 376 33.76 21.32 7.58
CA GLU A 376 35.00 22.10 7.50
C GLU A 376 34.79 23.58 7.84
N SER A 377 33.69 24.20 7.38
CA SER A 377 33.34 25.58 7.72
C SER A 377 33.05 25.78 9.21
N LYS A 378 32.50 24.76 9.89
CA LYS A 378 32.28 24.79 11.35
C LYS A 378 33.57 24.60 12.15
N LYS A 379 34.58 23.87 11.61
CA LYS A 379 35.89 23.74 12.24
C LYS A 379 36.77 24.98 12.08
N GLY A 380 36.61 25.74 10.99
CA GLY A 380 37.34 26.98 10.74
C GLY A 380 36.85 28.20 11.56
N LYS A 381 35.64 28.13 12.14
CA LYS A 381 35.11 29.21 13.00
C LYS A 381 35.39 29.01 14.52
N LYS A 382 36.15 27.99 14.89
CA LYS A 382 36.58 27.71 16.27
C LYS A 382 38.09 27.94 16.50
N LYS A 383 38.76 28.71 15.63
CA LYS A 383 40.10 29.24 15.88
C LYS A 383 40.04 30.78 15.94
#